data_60c5668cdfd603bf27b55a11adb90c1e
#
_entry.id   60c5668cdfd603bf27b55a11adb90c1e
#
_cell.length_a   1.000
_cell.length_b   1.000
_cell.length_c   1.000
_cell.angle_alpha   90.00
_cell.angle_beta   90.00
_cell.angle_gamma   90.00
#
_symmetry.space_group_name_H-M   'P 1'
#
loop_
_entity.id
_entity.type
_entity.pdbx_description
1 polymer ?
#
loop_
_entity_poly.entity_id
_entity_poly.type
_entity_poly.pdbx_seq_one_letter_code
_entity_poly.pdbx_strand_id
1 'polypeptide(L)'
;MVGVGGSADRFATPTSVSDLRTCLAIDPTLRVLGDGANLLVDDDGVDALVVSLDSPQLAKIEVMDAASGLVRAGAGIHIFKLMNATIRAGLGGLEVLAGVPATLGGAIVMNAGGAFGQIADIVERVHAVDRAGRDVVLERRDIAFSYRHSGLTNLIVTGAELRLTPGDVAVLEARKKEINEYKLRVQPMSANSAGCCFKNPTLRNTIEGVGEAGKRVSAGLLIDRAGLKGLRHGTARVSELHGNFLVVDD
;
A
#
# COMPACT_ATOMS: atom_id res chain seq x y z
N MET A 1 -9.02 1.05 -8.76
CA MET A 1 -8.48 2.44 -8.82
C MET A 1 -9.60 3.36 -9.22
N VAL A 2 -9.54 4.65 -8.88
CA VAL A 2 -10.59 5.61 -9.31
C VAL A 2 -10.59 5.79 -10.83
N GLY A 3 -9.40 5.83 -11.44
CA GLY A 3 -9.25 5.93 -12.89
C GLY A 3 -9.55 7.34 -13.44
N VAL A 4 -9.40 8.39 -12.62
CA VAL A 4 -9.62 9.79 -12.98
C VAL A 4 -8.36 10.62 -12.73
N GLY A 5 -8.30 11.81 -13.30
CA GLY A 5 -7.19 12.77 -13.25
C GLY A 5 -6.40 12.85 -14.55
N GLY A 6 -5.58 13.88 -14.68
CA GLY A 6 -4.77 14.16 -15.84
C GLY A 6 -3.56 13.22 -16.01
N SER A 7 -2.89 13.33 -17.15
CA SER A 7 -1.74 12.51 -17.51
C SER A 7 -0.44 13.02 -16.84
N ALA A 8 0.57 12.16 -16.82
CA ALA A 8 1.94 12.57 -16.58
C ALA A 8 2.59 12.99 -17.90
N ASP A 9 3.22 14.17 -17.96
CA ASP A 9 3.93 14.65 -19.15
C ASP A 9 5.11 13.76 -19.52
N ARG A 10 5.76 13.19 -18.51
CA ARG A 10 6.91 12.29 -18.67
C ARG A 10 6.72 11.05 -17.81
N PHE A 11 6.84 9.90 -18.44
CA PHE A 11 6.72 8.60 -17.76
C PHE A 11 7.88 7.69 -18.13
N ALA A 12 8.45 6.97 -17.16
CA ALA A 12 9.51 6.01 -17.37
C ALA A 12 9.31 4.74 -16.55
N THR A 13 9.80 3.61 -17.09
CA THR A 13 9.85 2.32 -16.39
C THR A 13 11.29 1.85 -16.34
N PRO A 14 12.09 2.31 -15.36
CA PRO A 14 13.48 1.88 -15.20
C PRO A 14 13.52 0.37 -15.00
N THR A 15 14.48 -0.28 -15.66
CA THR A 15 14.65 -1.73 -15.57
C THR A 15 15.65 -2.14 -14.48
N SER A 16 16.44 -1.18 -14.00
CA SER A 16 17.45 -1.38 -12.96
C SER A 16 17.53 -0.19 -12.01
N VAL A 17 18.22 -0.36 -10.89
CA VAL A 17 18.55 0.76 -9.98
C VAL A 17 19.46 1.79 -10.67
N SER A 18 20.30 1.35 -11.62
CA SER A 18 21.12 2.26 -12.44
C SER A 18 20.26 3.16 -13.33
N ASP A 19 19.23 2.60 -13.99
CA ASP A 19 18.31 3.39 -14.80
C ASP A 19 17.49 4.36 -13.92
N LEU A 20 17.10 3.93 -12.70
CA LEU A 20 16.44 4.81 -11.74
C LEU A 20 17.32 5.99 -11.36
N ARG A 21 18.63 5.79 -11.18
CA ARG A 21 19.58 6.90 -10.94
C ARG A 21 19.67 7.85 -12.14
N THR A 22 19.59 7.31 -13.35
CA THR A 22 19.52 8.14 -14.57
C THR A 22 18.23 8.98 -14.58
N CYS A 23 17.09 8.41 -14.19
CA CYS A 23 15.85 9.16 -14.02
C CYS A 23 15.99 10.27 -12.97
N LEU A 24 16.65 10.00 -11.83
CA LEU A 24 16.91 10.99 -10.78
C LEU A 24 17.85 12.12 -11.24
N ALA A 25 18.84 11.82 -12.10
CA ALA A 25 19.71 12.83 -12.68
C ALA A 25 18.96 13.76 -13.66
N ILE A 26 17.93 13.25 -14.35
CA ILE A 26 17.06 14.01 -15.23
C ILE A 26 16.05 14.86 -14.42
N ASP A 27 15.48 14.30 -13.38
CA ASP A 27 14.50 14.97 -12.53
C ASP A 27 14.63 14.50 -11.06
N PRO A 28 15.34 15.23 -10.21
CA PRO A 28 15.49 14.90 -8.78
C PRO A 28 14.16 14.90 -8.02
N THR A 29 13.12 15.56 -8.56
CA THR A 29 11.79 15.66 -7.99
C THR A 29 10.84 14.58 -8.45
N LEU A 30 11.32 13.64 -9.28
CA LEU A 30 10.51 12.55 -9.84
C LEU A 30 9.58 11.91 -8.80
N ARG A 31 8.45 11.41 -9.27
CA ARG A 31 7.45 10.74 -8.44
C ARG A 31 7.40 9.27 -8.78
N VAL A 32 7.32 8.43 -7.75
CA VAL A 32 7.17 6.99 -7.93
C VAL A 32 5.69 6.62 -7.89
N LEU A 33 5.24 5.94 -8.92
CA LEU A 33 3.90 5.40 -9.06
C LEU A 33 3.95 3.88 -8.84
N GLY A 34 3.24 3.40 -7.82
CA GLY A 34 2.92 1.98 -7.67
C GLY A 34 1.61 1.65 -8.42
N ASP A 35 0.72 0.89 -7.78
CA ASP A 35 -0.59 0.53 -8.36
C ASP A 35 -1.58 1.71 -8.44
N GLY A 36 -1.23 2.93 -8.00
CA GLY A 36 -2.13 4.08 -8.02
C GLY A 36 -3.36 3.95 -7.10
N ALA A 37 -3.39 2.94 -6.24
CA ALA A 37 -4.57 2.62 -5.42
C ALA A 37 -4.83 3.58 -4.25
N ASN A 38 -3.89 4.47 -3.97
CA ASN A 38 -3.99 5.48 -2.90
C ASN A 38 -3.66 6.88 -3.42
N LEU A 39 -4.01 7.13 -4.68
CA LEU A 39 -3.76 8.42 -5.35
C LEU A 39 -5.06 8.96 -5.94
N LEU A 40 -5.19 10.27 -5.84
CA LEU A 40 -6.08 11.08 -6.66
C LEU A 40 -5.19 12.10 -7.37
N VAL A 41 -5.18 12.05 -8.69
CA VAL A 41 -4.37 12.93 -9.53
C VAL A 41 -5.23 14.11 -9.95
N ASP A 42 -4.64 15.31 -9.94
CA ASP A 42 -5.28 16.53 -10.43
C ASP A 42 -5.62 16.40 -11.91
N ASP A 43 -6.68 17.06 -12.36
CA ASP A 43 -7.11 17.02 -13.77
C ASP A 43 -6.08 17.67 -14.71
N ASP A 44 -5.30 18.63 -14.20
CA ASP A 44 -4.17 19.23 -14.92
C ASP A 44 -2.96 18.29 -15.08
N GLY A 45 -2.98 17.14 -14.41
CA GLY A 45 -1.94 16.12 -14.51
C GLY A 45 -0.69 16.41 -13.66
N VAL A 46 0.46 15.91 -14.10
CA VAL A 46 1.73 15.99 -13.38
C VAL A 46 2.87 16.31 -14.35
N ASP A 47 3.52 17.47 -14.20
CA ASP A 47 4.67 17.91 -14.99
C ASP A 47 6.02 17.25 -14.58
N ALA A 48 6.10 16.69 -13.36
CA ALA A 48 7.27 15.94 -12.91
C ALA A 48 7.40 14.60 -13.64
N LEU A 49 8.63 14.06 -13.75
CA LEU A 49 8.85 12.71 -14.24
C LEU A 49 8.20 11.70 -13.29
N VAL A 50 7.27 10.90 -13.79
CA VAL A 50 6.67 9.79 -13.06
C VAL A 50 7.39 8.50 -13.45
N VAL A 51 7.80 7.69 -12.46
CA VAL A 51 8.44 6.41 -12.68
C VAL A 51 7.64 5.25 -12.08
N SER A 52 7.50 4.16 -12.82
CA SER A 52 6.99 2.89 -12.31
C SER A 52 8.15 1.92 -12.16
N LEU A 53 8.22 1.23 -11.02
CA LEU A 53 9.22 0.19 -10.76
C LEU A 53 8.73 -1.22 -11.17
N ASP A 54 7.64 -1.30 -11.93
CA ASP A 54 7.07 -2.55 -12.43
C ASP A 54 7.89 -3.09 -13.61
N SER A 55 9.09 -3.56 -13.30
CA SER A 55 9.98 -4.25 -14.25
C SER A 55 10.43 -5.58 -13.66
N PRO A 56 10.77 -6.60 -14.48
CA PRO A 56 11.15 -7.92 -13.98
C PRO A 56 12.28 -7.92 -12.96
N GLN A 57 13.27 -7.01 -13.10
CA GLN A 57 14.38 -6.90 -12.16
C GLN A 57 13.99 -6.23 -10.84
N LEU A 58 13.14 -5.18 -10.91
CA LEU A 58 12.68 -4.43 -9.74
C LEU A 58 11.42 -5.03 -9.09
N ALA A 59 10.87 -6.11 -9.68
CA ALA A 59 9.75 -6.90 -9.15
C ALA A 59 10.16 -8.37 -8.83
N LYS A 60 11.47 -8.67 -8.76
CA LYS A 60 11.99 -10.02 -8.49
C LYS A 60 11.67 -10.45 -7.06
N ILE A 61 11.39 -11.74 -6.88
CA ILE A 61 11.26 -12.40 -5.57
C ILE A 61 12.43 -13.38 -5.43
N GLU A 62 13.05 -13.40 -4.26
CA GLU A 62 14.10 -14.33 -3.91
C GLU A 62 13.90 -14.84 -2.48
N VAL A 63 13.70 -16.15 -2.34
CA VAL A 63 13.66 -16.80 -1.03
C VAL A 63 15.12 -17.06 -0.65
N MET A 64 15.66 -16.26 0.26
CA MET A 64 17.06 -16.35 0.67
C MET A 64 17.32 -17.51 1.61
N ASP A 65 16.39 -17.74 2.54
CA ASP A 65 16.43 -18.84 3.50
C ASP A 65 15.01 -19.20 3.92
N ALA A 66 14.50 -20.33 3.43
CA ALA A 66 13.15 -20.81 3.74
C ALA A 66 13.01 -21.24 5.21
N ALA A 67 14.07 -21.74 5.83
CA ALA A 67 14.01 -22.19 7.22
C ALA A 67 13.86 -21.03 8.19
N SER A 68 14.56 -19.91 7.92
CA SER A 68 14.42 -18.68 8.70
C SER A 68 13.28 -17.78 8.22
N GLY A 69 12.64 -18.11 7.10
CA GLY A 69 11.57 -17.29 6.48
C GLY A 69 12.07 -15.99 5.85
N LEU A 70 13.36 -15.87 5.54
CA LEU A 70 13.92 -14.66 4.94
C LEU A 70 13.65 -14.61 3.44
N VAL A 71 12.91 -13.59 3.00
CA VAL A 71 12.53 -13.34 1.60
C VAL A 71 12.96 -11.93 1.21
N ARG A 72 13.69 -11.79 0.11
CA ARG A 72 13.97 -10.51 -0.53
C ARG A 72 13.06 -10.30 -1.72
N ALA A 73 12.49 -9.09 -1.83
CA ALA A 73 11.62 -8.76 -2.95
C ALA A 73 11.85 -7.31 -3.42
N GLY A 74 11.75 -7.11 -4.73
CA GLY A 74 11.84 -5.80 -5.35
C GLY A 74 10.58 -4.96 -5.10
N ALA A 75 10.72 -3.64 -5.02
CA ALA A 75 9.66 -2.72 -4.66
C ALA A 75 8.49 -2.68 -5.67
N GLY A 76 8.75 -3.03 -6.93
CA GLY A 76 7.73 -3.06 -8.00
C GLY A 76 6.81 -4.27 -7.96
N ILE A 77 7.10 -5.31 -7.16
CA ILE A 77 6.24 -6.49 -7.09
C ILE A 77 4.87 -6.16 -6.48
N HIS A 78 3.80 -6.62 -7.11
CA HIS A 78 2.46 -6.53 -6.53
C HIS A 78 2.34 -7.42 -5.30
N ILE A 79 1.75 -6.91 -4.22
CA ILE A 79 1.54 -7.63 -2.96
C ILE A 79 0.82 -8.98 -3.20
N PHE A 80 -0.17 -9.01 -4.10
CA PHE A 80 -0.88 -10.24 -4.42
C PHE A 80 0.04 -11.32 -5.03
N LYS A 81 0.95 -10.93 -5.95
CA LYS A 81 1.92 -11.85 -6.56
C LYS A 81 2.93 -12.36 -5.52
N LEU A 82 3.45 -11.45 -4.69
CA LEU A 82 4.40 -11.76 -3.62
C LEU A 82 3.77 -12.72 -2.60
N MET A 83 2.58 -12.40 -2.10
CA MET A 83 1.82 -13.23 -1.15
C MET A 83 1.57 -14.64 -1.68
N ASN A 84 1.11 -14.78 -2.92
CA ASN A 84 0.87 -16.11 -3.50
C ASN A 84 2.16 -16.91 -3.67
N ALA A 85 3.28 -16.25 -4.01
CA ALA A 85 4.57 -16.92 -4.13
C ALA A 85 5.09 -17.41 -2.76
N THR A 86 4.98 -16.58 -1.73
CA THR A 86 5.42 -16.93 -0.36
C THR A 86 4.54 -18.00 0.26
N ILE A 87 3.21 -17.95 0.10
CA ILE A 87 2.31 -19.00 0.59
C ILE A 87 2.65 -20.35 -0.07
N ARG A 88 2.88 -20.40 -1.40
CA ARG A 88 3.31 -21.63 -2.08
C ARG A 88 4.65 -22.16 -1.58
N ALA A 89 5.51 -21.29 -1.07
CA ALA A 89 6.76 -21.66 -0.41
C ALA A 89 6.60 -22.04 1.07
N GLY A 90 5.36 -22.08 1.60
CA GLY A 90 5.08 -22.37 3.01
C GLY A 90 5.49 -21.23 3.95
N LEU A 91 5.45 -19.98 3.48
CA LEU A 91 5.84 -18.79 4.24
C LEU A 91 4.66 -17.83 4.40
N GLY A 92 4.22 -17.62 5.64
CA GLY A 92 3.10 -16.77 6.04
C GLY A 92 3.51 -15.43 6.63
N GLY A 93 2.52 -14.54 6.77
CA GLY A 93 2.66 -13.18 7.31
C GLY A 93 2.19 -12.11 6.33
N LEU A 94 2.22 -12.38 5.01
CA LEU A 94 1.70 -11.46 3.98
C LEU A 94 0.18 -11.54 3.81
N GLU A 95 -0.47 -12.62 4.23
CA GLU A 95 -1.92 -12.80 4.11
C GLU A 95 -2.73 -11.73 4.82
N VAL A 96 -2.16 -11.05 5.83
CA VAL A 96 -2.77 -9.89 6.51
C VAL A 96 -3.05 -8.72 5.54
N LEU A 97 -2.34 -8.68 4.41
CA LEU A 97 -2.52 -7.70 3.34
C LEU A 97 -3.43 -8.21 2.20
N ALA A 98 -4.05 -9.39 2.34
CA ALA A 98 -4.97 -9.91 1.31
C ALA A 98 -6.01 -8.85 0.92
N GLY A 99 -6.25 -8.68 -0.38
CA GLY A 99 -7.14 -7.66 -0.93
C GLY A 99 -6.63 -6.21 -0.84
N VAL A 100 -5.35 -5.97 -0.51
CA VAL A 100 -4.73 -4.63 -0.62
C VAL A 100 -4.09 -4.51 -2.01
N PRO A 101 -4.60 -3.63 -2.89
CA PRO A 101 -4.01 -3.37 -4.19
C PRO A 101 -2.80 -2.44 -4.01
N ALA A 102 -1.61 -2.99 -3.98
CA ALA A 102 -0.38 -2.21 -3.81
C ALA A 102 0.84 -2.95 -4.36
N THR A 103 1.84 -2.21 -4.79
CA THR A 103 3.22 -2.71 -4.91
C THR A 103 3.87 -2.78 -3.52
N LEU A 104 4.91 -3.62 -3.37
CA LEU A 104 5.66 -3.73 -2.12
C LEU A 104 6.23 -2.37 -1.66
N GLY A 105 6.81 -1.59 -2.57
CA GLY A 105 7.33 -0.26 -2.26
C GLY A 105 6.23 0.67 -1.74
N GLY A 106 5.08 0.72 -2.41
CA GLY A 106 3.92 1.51 -1.98
C GLY A 106 3.38 1.05 -0.63
N ALA A 107 3.31 -0.26 -0.40
CA ALA A 107 2.88 -0.83 0.88
C ALA A 107 3.81 -0.42 2.04
N ILE A 108 5.14 -0.44 1.81
CA ILE A 108 6.14 -0.05 2.82
C ILE A 108 6.06 1.46 3.11
N VAL A 109 6.06 2.31 2.08
CA VAL A 109 6.00 3.77 2.26
C VAL A 109 4.76 4.20 3.04
N MET A 110 3.63 3.57 2.75
CA MET A 110 2.34 3.86 3.40
C MET A 110 2.10 3.07 4.69
N ASN A 111 3.00 2.19 5.09
CA ASN A 111 2.75 1.19 6.13
C ASN A 111 1.37 0.56 5.95
N ALA A 112 1.17 -0.10 4.80
CA ALA A 112 -0.10 -0.69 4.45
C ALA A 112 -0.51 -1.75 5.46
N GLY A 113 -1.77 -1.76 5.83
CA GLY A 113 -2.30 -2.70 6.82
C GLY A 113 -3.77 -2.43 7.12
N GLY A 114 -4.33 -3.24 8.01
CA GLY A 114 -5.74 -3.18 8.40
C GLY A 114 -5.99 -3.88 9.73
N ALA A 115 -7.16 -4.46 9.87
CA ALA A 115 -7.59 -5.15 11.09
C ALA A 115 -6.76 -6.40 11.42
N PHE A 116 -6.04 -6.96 10.44
CA PHE A 116 -5.33 -8.24 10.59
C PHE A 116 -3.81 -8.08 10.77
N GLY A 117 -3.26 -6.88 10.60
CA GLY A 117 -1.84 -6.58 10.68
C GLY A 117 -1.40 -5.54 9.65
N GLN A 118 -0.11 -5.29 9.56
CA GLN A 118 0.49 -4.30 8.68
C GLN A 118 1.83 -4.77 8.13
N ILE A 119 2.30 -4.16 7.03
CA ILE A 119 3.56 -4.54 6.38
C ILE A 119 4.76 -4.39 7.32
N ALA A 120 4.75 -3.41 8.22
CA ALA A 120 5.81 -3.17 9.21
C ALA A 120 6.07 -4.37 10.13
N ASP A 121 5.10 -5.27 10.30
CA ASP A 121 5.20 -6.43 11.20
C ASP A 121 6.14 -7.50 10.63
N ILE A 122 6.38 -7.47 9.31
CA ILE A 122 7.20 -8.46 8.59
C ILE A 122 8.42 -7.86 7.90
N VAL A 123 8.54 -6.53 7.81
CA VAL A 123 9.74 -5.88 7.24
C VAL A 123 10.91 -6.07 8.19
N GLU A 124 12.03 -6.56 7.67
CA GLU A 124 13.31 -6.67 8.39
C GLU A 124 14.28 -5.60 7.94
N ARG A 125 14.37 -5.37 6.62
CA ARG A 125 15.27 -4.36 6.03
C ARG A 125 14.64 -3.74 4.79
N VAL A 126 14.89 -2.46 4.57
CA VAL A 126 14.46 -1.74 3.35
C VAL A 126 15.68 -1.27 2.58
N HIS A 127 15.69 -1.55 1.30
CA HIS A 127 16.66 -1.03 0.33
C HIS A 127 16.02 0.14 -0.42
N ALA A 128 16.74 1.25 -0.52
CA ALA A 128 16.25 2.46 -1.15
C ALA A 128 17.38 3.22 -1.84
N VAL A 129 16.99 4.22 -2.62
CA VAL A 129 17.89 5.23 -3.18
C VAL A 129 17.43 6.60 -2.68
N ASP A 130 18.36 7.44 -2.25
CA ASP A 130 18.04 8.83 -1.89
C ASP A 130 17.91 9.70 -3.15
N ARG A 131 17.50 10.97 -2.95
CA ARG A 131 17.31 11.92 -4.06
C ARG A 131 18.62 12.32 -4.76
N ALA A 132 19.77 12.02 -4.18
CA ALA A 132 21.09 12.18 -4.79
C ALA A 132 21.59 10.92 -5.52
N GLY A 133 20.76 9.87 -5.58
CA GLY A 133 21.11 8.60 -6.26
C GLY A 133 21.98 7.65 -5.42
N ARG A 134 22.18 7.92 -4.13
CA ARG A 134 23.00 7.08 -3.23
C ARG A 134 22.17 5.96 -2.66
N ASP A 135 22.78 4.78 -2.53
CA ASP A 135 22.14 3.65 -1.86
C ASP A 135 21.94 3.91 -0.37
N VAL A 136 20.77 3.54 0.12
CA VAL A 136 20.37 3.61 1.52
C VAL A 136 19.81 2.26 1.93
N VAL A 137 20.31 1.71 3.03
CA VAL A 137 19.78 0.48 3.63
C VAL A 137 19.37 0.80 5.05
N LEU A 138 18.13 0.50 5.39
CA LEU A 138 17.54 0.76 6.70
C LEU A 138 17.10 -0.55 7.33
N GLU A 139 17.55 -0.80 8.56
CA GLU A 139 17.02 -1.87 9.39
C GLU A 139 15.62 -1.50 9.89
N ARG A 140 14.80 -2.50 10.22
CA ARG A 140 13.45 -2.28 10.74
C ARG A 140 13.38 -1.27 11.89
N ARG A 141 14.36 -1.30 12.79
CA ARG A 141 14.46 -0.42 13.96
C ARG A 141 14.71 1.06 13.62
N ASP A 142 15.27 1.32 12.44
CA ASP A 142 15.63 2.67 11.99
C ASP A 142 14.46 3.33 11.23
N ILE A 143 13.38 2.58 10.98
CA ILE A 143 12.21 3.06 10.25
C ILE A 143 11.09 3.42 11.23
N ALA A 144 10.66 4.68 11.21
CA ALA A 144 9.62 5.23 12.08
C ALA A 144 8.20 4.83 11.60
N PHE A 145 7.94 3.52 11.52
CA PHE A 145 6.61 3.05 11.15
C PHE A 145 5.56 3.45 12.18
N SER A 146 4.51 4.05 11.68
CA SER A 146 3.30 4.38 12.44
C SER A 146 2.06 4.25 11.56
N TYR A 147 0.89 4.56 12.07
CA TYR A 147 -0.36 4.44 11.31
C TYR A 147 -0.32 5.24 10.01
N ARG A 148 -0.32 4.52 8.87
CA ARG A 148 -0.25 5.08 7.51
C ARG A 148 0.96 5.98 7.28
N HIS A 149 2.10 5.63 7.87
CA HIS A 149 3.34 6.38 7.76
C HIS A 149 4.56 5.48 8.00
N SER A 150 5.66 5.72 7.26
CA SER A 150 6.94 5.05 7.45
C SER A 150 8.12 6.02 7.62
N GLY A 151 7.93 7.30 7.34
CA GLY A 151 9.03 8.27 7.29
C GLY A 151 9.90 8.20 6.03
N LEU A 152 9.58 7.33 5.07
CA LEU A 152 10.42 7.06 3.88
C LEU A 152 10.07 7.91 2.65
N THR A 153 9.29 8.98 2.79
CA THR A 153 8.78 9.77 1.65
C THR A 153 9.86 10.47 0.83
N ASN A 154 11.05 10.70 1.41
CA ASN A 154 12.19 11.30 0.73
C ASN A 154 13.13 10.27 0.08
N LEU A 155 12.84 8.99 0.23
CA LEU A 155 13.57 7.88 -0.36
C LEU A 155 12.73 7.20 -1.44
N ILE A 156 13.41 6.59 -2.39
CA ILE A 156 12.78 5.70 -3.37
C ILE A 156 13.09 4.27 -2.94
N VAL A 157 12.09 3.58 -2.42
CA VAL A 157 12.22 2.17 -2.03
C VAL A 157 12.41 1.33 -3.29
N THR A 158 13.51 0.57 -3.36
CA THR A 158 13.87 -0.31 -4.48
C THR A 158 13.63 -1.79 -4.16
N GLY A 159 13.53 -2.15 -2.88
CA GLY A 159 13.24 -3.49 -2.42
C GLY A 159 13.21 -3.60 -0.91
N ALA A 160 12.90 -4.79 -0.42
CA ALA A 160 12.91 -5.09 1.02
C ALA A 160 13.27 -6.55 1.29
N GLU A 161 13.78 -6.79 2.49
CA GLU A 161 13.89 -8.10 3.10
C GLU A 161 12.75 -8.24 4.12
N LEU A 162 12.03 -9.35 4.01
CA LEU A 162 10.87 -9.65 4.80
C LEU A 162 11.16 -10.90 5.65
N ARG A 163 10.79 -10.86 6.93
CA ARG A 163 10.83 -12.01 7.83
C ARG A 163 9.44 -12.60 7.91
N LEU A 164 9.25 -13.72 7.21
CA LEU A 164 8.00 -14.47 7.15
C LEU A 164 8.09 -15.69 8.07
N THR A 165 6.96 -16.24 8.45
CA THR A 165 6.88 -17.38 9.36
C THR A 165 6.63 -18.66 8.55
N PRO A 166 7.47 -19.70 8.67
CA PRO A 166 7.18 -20.99 8.09
C PRO A 166 5.85 -21.56 8.59
N GLY A 167 5.05 -22.11 7.69
CA GLY A 167 3.72 -22.63 7.99
C GLY A 167 3.18 -23.59 6.93
N ASP A 168 2.08 -24.25 7.25
CA ASP A 168 1.39 -25.14 6.33
C ASP A 168 0.67 -24.36 5.23
N VAL A 169 0.87 -24.75 3.96
CA VAL A 169 0.31 -24.05 2.79
C VAL A 169 -1.22 -24.00 2.84
N ALA A 170 -1.89 -25.10 3.26
CA ALA A 170 -3.35 -25.13 3.29
C ALA A 170 -3.90 -24.18 4.38
N VAL A 171 -3.22 -24.09 5.53
CA VAL A 171 -3.58 -23.14 6.60
C VAL A 171 -3.42 -21.70 6.13
N LEU A 172 -2.31 -21.38 5.45
CA LEU A 172 -2.05 -20.04 4.92
C LEU A 172 -3.06 -19.63 3.83
N GLU A 173 -3.39 -20.56 2.91
CA GLU A 173 -4.43 -20.32 1.90
C GLU A 173 -5.82 -20.12 2.54
N ALA A 174 -6.17 -20.92 3.56
CA ALA A 174 -7.41 -20.74 4.31
C ALA A 174 -7.47 -19.36 4.99
N ARG A 175 -6.37 -18.92 5.60
CA ARG A 175 -6.27 -17.60 6.24
C ARG A 175 -6.40 -16.45 5.24
N LYS A 176 -5.72 -16.54 4.09
CA LYS A 176 -5.86 -15.58 2.98
C LYS A 176 -7.32 -15.48 2.52
N LYS A 177 -7.98 -16.62 2.35
CA LYS A 177 -9.40 -16.71 1.94
C LYS A 177 -10.31 -16.02 2.96
N GLU A 178 -10.16 -16.34 4.25
CA GLU A 178 -10.94 -15.73 5.35
C GLU A 178 -10.84 -14.20 5.31
N ILE A 179 -9.62 -13.66 5.18
CA ILE A 179 -9.38 -12.21 5.13
C ILE A 179 -10.03 -11.58 3.90
N ASN A 180 -9.91 -12.22 2.73
CA ASN A 180 -10.56 -11.74 1.51
C ASN A 180 -12.08 -11.73 1.64
N GLU A 181 -12.68 -12.79 2.17
CA GLU A 181 -14.12 -12.87 2.39
C GLU A 181 -14.61 -11.81 3.38
N TYR A 182 -13.86 -11.59 4.46
CA TYR A 182 -14.14 -10.48 5.38
C TYR A 182 -14.17 -9.15 4.64
N LYS A 183 -13.13 -8.84 3.84
CA LYS A 183 -13.05 -7.57 3.11
C LYS A 183 -14.18 -7.42 2.09
N LEU A 184 -14.53 -8.47 1.36
CA LEU A 184 -15.65 -8.46 0.42
C LEU A 184 -16.99 -8.14 1.10
N ARG A 185 -17.17 -8.55 2.36
CA ARG A 185 -18.39 -8.22 3.13
C ARG A 185 -18.45 -6.77 3.61
N VAL A 186 -17.31 -6.13 3.86
CA VAL A 186 -17.26 -4.83 4.54
C VAL A 186 -16.72 -3.68 3.68
N GLN A 187 -16.22 -3.97 2.47
CA GLN A 187 -15.62 -2.97 1.58
C GLN A 187 -16.10 -3.18 0.15
N PRO A 188 -16.29 -2.10 -0.64
CA PRO A 188 -16.74 -2.16 -2.04
C PRO A 188 -15.56 -2.57 -2.96
N MET A 189 -15.05 -3.81 -2.82
CA MET A 189 -13.83 -4.30 -3.47
C MET A 189 -13.92 -4.34 -5.00
N SER A 190 -15.13 -4.43 -5.57
CA SER A 190 -15.38 -4.45 -7.01
C SER A 190 -15.62 -3.07 -7.62
N ALA A 191 -15.76 -2.04 -6.79
CA ALA A 191 -16.06 -0.68 -7.27
C ALA A 191 -14.79 0.11 -7.59
N ASN A 192 -14.88 1.05 -8.52
CA ASN A 192 -13.84 2.01 -8.82
C ASN A 192 -13.67 2.96 -7.62
N SER A 193 -12.59 2.81 -6.86
CA SER A 193 -12.30 3.64 -5.69
C SER A 193 -10.79 3.74 -5.41
N ALA A 194 -10.39 4.73 -4.63
CA ALA A 194 -9.03 4.88 -4.10
C ALA A 194 -8.87 4.30 -2.68
N GLY A 195 -9.77 3.39 -2.27
CA GLY A 195 -9.80 2.85 -0.92
C GLY A 195 -10.38 3.83 0.11
N CYS A 196 -9.88 3.81 1.35
CA CYS A 196 -10.30 4.74 2.39
C CYS A 196 -9.76 6.15 2.13
N CYS A 197 -10.66 7.13 1.95
CA CYS A 197 -10.29 8.52 1.63
C CYS A 197 -9.68 9.26 2.83
N PHE A 198 -10.10 8.93 4.05
CA PHE A 198 -9.67 9.63 5.26
C PHE A 198 -8.89 8.71 6.20
N LYS A 199 -7.86 9.26 6.82
CA LYS A 199 -7.22 8.60 7.97
C LYS A 199 -8.20 8.59 9.16
N ASN A 200 -8.15 7.51 9.94
CA ASN A 200 -8.92 7.41 11.17
C ASN A 200 -8.46 8.49 12.15
N PRO A 201 -9.33 9.44 12.56
CA PRO A 201 -8.94 10.52 13.45
C PRO A 201 -8.85 10.07 14.91
N THR A 202 -8.08 10.83 15.70
CA THR A 202 -8.16 10.79 17.16
C THR A 202 -9.21 11.80 17.62
N LEU A 203 -10.16 11.36 18.42
CA LEU A 203 -11.24 12.24 18.93
C LEU A 203 -10.67 13.30 19.86
N ARG A 204 -11.09 14.54 19.67
CA ARG A 204 -10.81 15.64 20.62
C ARG A 204 -11.74 15.58 21.83
N ASN A 205 -12.99 15.16 21.63
CA ASN A 205 -14.04 15.02 22.67
C ASN A 205 -14.64 13.63 22.57
N THR A 206 -15.19 13.13 23.67
CA THR A 206 -15.99 11.91 23.68
C THR A 206 -17.25 12.12 22.87
N ILE A 207 -17.55 11.17 21.97
CA ILE A 207 -18.76 11.14 21.15
C ILE A 207 -19.51 9.86 21.50
N GLU A 208 -20.72 9.99 22.03
CA GLU A 208 -21.55 8.86 22.42
C GLU A 208 -21.79 7.90 21.24
N GLY A 209 -21.63 6.62 21.46
CA GLY A 209 -21.79 5.56 20.46
C GLY A 209 -20.67 5.53 19.38
N VAL A 210 -19.60 6.34 19.52
CA VAL A 210 -18.46 6.38 18.61
C VAL A 210 -17.15 6.08 19.35
N GLY A 211 -16.85 6.79 20.46
CA GLY A 211 -15.62 6.58 21.21
C GLY A 211 -15.28 7.72 22.16
N GLU A 212 -14.23 7.50 22.94
CA GLU A 212 -13.76 8.43 23.97
C GLU A 212 -12.71 9.43 23.42
N ALA A 213 -12.62 10.58 24.08
CA ALA A 213 -11.56 11.56 23.83
C ALA A 213 -10.16 10.91 23.91
N GLY A 214 -9.26 11.30 23.00
CA GLY A 214 -7.91 10.75 22.90
C GLY A 214 -7.81 9.37 22.20
N LYS A 215 -8.92 8.72 21.87
CA LYS A 215 -8.94 7.44 21.15
C LYS A 215 -9.10 7.66 19.66
N ARG A 216 -8.41 6.78 18.89
CA ARG A 216 -8.58 6.72 17.43
C ARG A 216 -9.85 5.97 17.10
N VAL A 217 -10.67 6.53 16.21
CA VAL A 217 -11.96 5.95 15.78
C VAL A 217 -11.99 5.82 14.25
N SER A 218 -12.85 4.93 13.77
CA SER A 218 -13.04 4.75 12.32
C SER A 218 -13.65 6.00 11.68
N ALA A 219 -12.99 6.56 10.67
CA ALA A 219 -13.56 7.64 9.86
C ALA A 219 -14.85 7.16 9.15
N GLY A 220 -14.89 5.90 8.70
CA GLY A 220 -16.09 5.31 8.11
C GLY A 220 -17.26 5.26 9.07
N LEU A 221 -17.04 4.99 10.37
CA LEU A 221 -18.08 5.05 11.39
C LEU A 221 -18.59 6.47 11.57
N LEU A 222 -17.72 7.48 11.60
CA LEU A 222 -18.13 8.88 11.71
C LEU A 222 -19.00 9.32 10.53
N ILE A 223 -18.60 8.96 9.31
CA ILE A 223 -19.34 9.27 8.08
C ILE A 223 -20.71 8.56 8.09
N ASP A 224 -20.76 7.31 8.53
CA ASP A 224 -21.99 6.53 8.68
C ASP A 224 -22.94 7.17 9.68
N ARG A 225 -22.44 7.54 10.87
CA ARG A 225 -23.21 8.23 11.92
C ARG A 225 -23.69 9.62 11.52
N ALA A 226 -22.98 10.28 10.59
CA ALA A 226 -23.41 11.55 10.02
C ALA A 226 -24.50 11.38 8.94
N GLY A 227 -24.92 10.15 8.62
CA GLY A 227 -25.94 9.87 7.59
C GLY A 227 -25.48 10.15 6.17
N LEU A 228 -24.16 10.09 5.90
CA LEU A 228 -23.59 10.49 4.61
C LEU A 228 -23.38 9.31 3.65
N LYS A 229 -23.66 8.07 4.02
CA LYS A 229 -23.67 6.95 3.08
C LYS A 229 -24.68 7.21 1.96
N GLY A 230 -24.31 6.89 0.73
CA GLY A 230 -25.12 7.13 -0.46
C GLY A 230 -25.12 8.58 -0.96
N LEU A 231 -24.55 9.54 -0.23
CA LEU A 231 -24.42 10.92 -0.70
C LEU A 231 -23.71 10.96 -2.05
N ARG A 232 -24.28 11.63 -3.04
CA ARG A 232 -23.78 11.72 -4.41
C ARG A 232 -23.35 13.13 -4.77
N HIS A 233 -22.32 13.20 -5.61
CA HIS A 233 -21.93 14.40 -6.34
C HIS A 233 -21.47 13.98 -7.74
N GLY A 234 -22.26 14.30 -8.76
CA GLY A 234 -22.01 13.79 -10.11
C GLY A 234 -22.04 12.26 -10.15
N THR A 235 -21.00 11.65 -10.74
CA THR A 235 -20.81 10.20 -10.77
C THR A 235 -20.19 9.62 -9.51
N ALA A 236 -19.66 10.48 -8.61
CA ALA A 236 -19.07 10.04 -7.35
C ALA A 236 -20.12 9.91 -6.25
N ARG A 237 -19.96 8.91 -5.39
CA ARG A 237 -20.81 8.73 -4.20
C ARG A 237 -20.05 8.10 -3.03
N VAL A 238 -20.53 8.37 -1.82
CA VAL A 238 -20.13 7.65 -0.62
C VAL A 238 -20.71 6.23 -0.68
N SER A 239 -19.87 5.22 -0.51
CA SER A 239 -20.31 3.83 -0.57
C SER A 239 -21.32 3.51 0.54
N GLU A 240 -22.40 2.82 0.18
CA GLU A 240 -23.38 2.28 1.13
C GLU A 240 -22.78 1.20 2.04
N LEU A 241 -21.80 0.46 1.53
CA LEU A 241 -21.15 -0.62 2.28
C LEU A 241 -20.14 -0.10 3.30
N HIS A 242 -19.36 0.94 2.95
CA HIS A 242 -18.31 1.48 3.81
C HIS A 242 -18.17 3.00 3.66
N GLY A 243 -18.59 3.76 4.67
CA GLY A 243 -18.66 5.23 4.62
C GLY A 243 -17.34 5.94 4.29
N ASN A 244 -16.18 5.31 4.46
CA ASN A 244 -14.88 5.93 4.12
C ASN A 244 -14.40 5.60 2.69
N PHE A 245 -15.26 5.04 1.84
CA PHE A 245 -14.98 4.79 0.44
C PHE A 245 -15.82 5.72 -0.44
N LEU A 246 -15.14 6.50 -1.27
CA LEU A 246 -15.76 7.18 -2.40
C LEU A 246 -15.65 6.24 -3.60
N VAL A 247 -16.78 5.92 -4.21
CA VAL A 247 -16.87 5.10 -5.41
C VAL A 247 -17.35 5.95 -6.56
N VAL A 248 -16.85 5.65 -7.75
CA VAL A 248 -17.24 6.32 -9.00
C VAL A 248 -18.01 5.31 -9.83
N ASP A 249 -19.23 5.70 -10.23
CA ASP A 249 -20.03 4.92 -11.17
C ASP A 249 -19.48 5.16 -12.59
N ASP A 250 -19.53 4.13 -13.46
CA ASP A 250 -19.09 4.19 -14.86
C ASP A 250 -19.94 5.15 -15.71
#